data_b752bcce803a260f9567ff1ba849a4da
#
_entry.id   b752bcce803a260f9567ff1ba849a4da
#
_cell.length_a   1.000
_cell.length_b   1.000
_cell.length_c   1.000
_cell.angle_alpha   90.00
_cell.angle_beta   90.00
_cell.angle_gamma   90.00
#
_symmetry.space_group_name_H-M   'P 1'
#
loop_
_entity.id
_entity.type
_entity.pdbx_description
1 polymer ?
#
loop_
_entity_poly.entity_id
_entity_poly.type
_entity_poly.pdbx_seq_one_letter_code
_entity_poly.pdbx_strand_id
1 'polypeptide(L)'
;MVYSYQTKKGEVFHFDLYRLKNADELENIGFFESLRTGICLIEWPEIAADFLGKNYLEIEIKTAINFGEEAREVLIKNLRK
;
A
#
# COMPACT_ATOMS: atom_id res chain seq x y z
N MET A 1 10.14 1.92 4.37
CA MET A 1 9.80 2.31 5.74
C MET A 1 8.53 1.63 6.17
N VAL A 2 8.50 1.15 7.40
CA VAL A 2 7.36 0.39 7.93
C VAL A 2 6.93 0.97 9.27
N TYR A 3 5.64 1.21 9.41
CA TYR A 3 5.02 1.60 10.67
C TYR A 3 3.93 0.59 11.02
N SER A 4 3.71 0.34 12.30
CA SER A 4 2.61 -0.49 12.73
C SER A 4 1.79 0.21 13.80
N TYR A 5 0.48 -0.07 13.78
CA TYR A 5 -0.48 0.54 14.69
C TYR A 5 -1.43 -0.52 15.21
N GLN A 6 -1.64 -0.55 16.50
CA GLN A 6 -2.61 -1.46 17.09
C GLN A 6 -3.98 -0.80 17.12
N THR A 7 -4.99 -1.49 16.61
CA THR A 7 -6.36 -1.01 16.63
C THR A 7 -7.28 -2.03 17.28
N LYS A 8 -8.52 -1.63 17.52
CA LYS A 8 -9.52 -2.54 18.08
C LYS A 8 -9.86 -3.69 17.14
N LYS A 9 -9.61 -3.53 15.85
CA LYS A 9 -9.91 -4.54 14.83
C LYS A 9 -8.69 -5.31 14.38
N GLY A 10 -7.56 -5.09 15.03
CA GLY A 10 -6.33 -5.76 14.71
C GLY A 10 -5.20 -4.80 14.42
N GLU A 11 -4.09 -5.34 13.98
CA GLU A 11 -2.90 -4.55 13.68
C GLU A 11 -2.96 -4.01 12.25
N VAL A 12 -2.54 -2.75 12.09
CA VAL A 12 -2.45 -2.11 10.79
C VAL A 12 -0.97 -1.82 10.52
N PHE A 13 -0.50 -2.25 9.36
CA PHE A 13 0.87 -2.02 8.92
C PHE A 13 0.87 -1.02 7.77
N HIS A 14 1.76 -0.05 7.83
CA HIS A 14 1.91 0.95 6.78
C HIS A 14 3.29 0.80 6.17
N PHE A 15 3.33 0.42 4.90
CA PHE A 15 4.57 0.23 4.15
C PHE A 15 4.73 1.33 3.10
N ASP A 16 5.88 1.98 3.10
CA ASP A 16 6.28 2.87 2.02
C ASP A 16 7.44 2.21 1.29
N LEU A 17 7.17 1.72 0.10
CA LEU A 17 8.14 0.92 -0.67
C LEU A 17 8.91 1.74 -1.70
N TYR A 18 8.79 3.05 -1.64
CA TYR A 18 9.37 3.93 -2.66
C TYR A 18 10.87 3.71 -2.89
N ARG A 19 11.63 3.47 -1.81
CA ARG A 19 13.08 3.34 -1.89
C ARG A 19 13.59 1.93 -2.09
N LEU A 20 12.71 0.95 -2.11
CA LEU A 20 13.13 -0.43 -2.34
C LEU A 20 13.51 -0.61 -3.80
N LYS A 21 14.61 -1.32 -4.04
CA LYS A 21 15.15 -1.53 -5.39
C LYS A 21 14.76 -2.86 -5.99
N ASN A 22 14.49 -3.86 -5.15
CA ASN A 22 14.07 -5.17 -5.64
C ASN A 22 13.17 -5.87 -4.61
N ALA A 23 12.50 -6.91 -5.08
CA ALA A 23 11.53 -7.63 -4.26
C ALA A 23 12.14 -8.40 -3.09
N ASP A 24 13.44 -8.73 -3.17
CA ASP A 24 14.09 -9.45 -2.09
C ASP A 24 14.11 -8.65 -0.78
N GLU A 25 14.06 -7.33 -0.87
CA GLU A 25 14.06 -6.47 0.29
C GLU A 25 12.75 -6.53 1.07
N LEU A 26 11.67 -7.01 0.44
CA LEU A 26 10.38 -7.12 1.10
C LEU A 26 10.41 -8.07 2.30
N GLU A 27 11.13 -9.16 2.18
CA GLU A 27 11.25 -10.11 3.29
C GLU A 27 11.95 -9.49 4.49
N ASN A 28 12.95 -8.66 4.23
CA ASN A 28 13.74 -8.03 5.29
C ASN A 28 12.91 -7.08 6.15
N ILE A 29 11.81 -6.56 5.63
CA ILE A 29 10.96 -5.62 6.37
C ILE A 29 9.68 -6.29 6.88
N GLY A 30 9.58 -7.62 6.81
CA GLY A 30 8.44 -8.35 7.33
C GLY A 30 7.17 -8.23 6.51
N PHE A 31 7.29 -7.88 5.24
CA PHE A 31 6.14 -7.60 4.38
C PHE A 31 5.19 -8.79 4.25
N PHE A 32 5.74 -9.97 3.97
CA PHE A 32 4.91 -11.14 3.73
C PHE A 32 4.15 -11.61 4.97
N GLU A 33 4.79 -11.53 6.11
CA GLU A 33 4.11 -11.88 7.35
C GLU A 33 3.01 -10.90 7.70
N SER A 34 3.25 -9.60 7.46
CA SER A 34 2.25 -8.58 7.72
C SER A 34 1.02 -8.76 6.84
N LEU A 35 1.19 -9.19 5.60
CA LEU A 35 0.05 -9.47 4.72
C LEU A 35 -0.85 -10.56 5.27
N ARG A 36 -0.29 -11.50 6.01
CA ARG A 36 -1.06 -12.62 6.59
C ARG A 36 -1.73 -12.27 7.91
N THR A 37 -1.19 -11.29 8.64
CA THR A 37 -1.59 -11.10 10.03
C THR A 37 -2.37 -9.83 10.30
N GLY A 38 -2.44 -8.89 9.36
CA GLY A 38 -3.12 -7.63 9.62
C GLY A 38 -3.57 -6.94 8.36
N ILE A 39 -4.00 -5.69 8.55
CA ILE A 39 -4.39 -4.82 7.45
C ILE A 39 -3.14 -4.08 6.99
N CYS A 40 -2.88 -4.09 5.69
CA CYS A 40 -1.71 -3.42 5.15
C CYS A 40 -2.10 -2.25 4.26
N LEU A 41 -1.51 -1.08 4.54
CA LEU A 41 -1.57 0.09 3.67
C LEU A 41 -0.23 0.18 2.98
N ILE A 42 -0.24 0.14 1.66
CA ILE A 42 1.01 0.07 0.90
C ILE A 42 1.09 1.26 -0.06
N GLU A 43 2.13 2.07 0.11
CA GLU A 43 2.44 3.16 -0.82
C GLU A 43 3.55 2.72 -1.76
N TRP A 44 3.45 3.14 -3.02
CA TRP A 44 4.39 2.77 -4.08
C TRP A 44 4.49 1.25 -4.22
N PRO A 45 3.38 0.59 -4.55
CA PRO A 45 3.27 -0.87 -4.45
C PRO A 45 3.91 -1.65 -5.61
N GLU A 46 4.47 -0.99 -6.61
CA GLU A 46 4.88 -1.63 -7.85
C GLU A 46 5.82 -2.82 -7.62
N ILE A 47 6.77 -2.66 -6.70
CA ILE A 47 7.75 -3.72 -6.42
C ILE A 47 7.11 -4.94 -5.76
N ALA A 48 5.95 -4.77 -5.15
CA ALA A 48 5.23 -5.85 -4.47
C ALA A 48 4.04 -6.37 -5.28
N ALA A 49 3.77 -5.81 -6.46
CA ALA A 49 2.54 -6.09 -7.20
C ALA A 49 2.30 -7.57 -7.44
N ASP A 50 3.35 -8.32 -7.76
CA ASP A 50 3.20 -9.75 -8.06
C ASP A 50 2.79 -10.58 -6.84
N PHE A 51 2.95 -10.04 -5.64
CA PHE A 51 2.68 -10.75 -4.39
C PHE A 51 1.35 -10.39 -3.76
N LEU A 52 0.63 -9.41 -4.32
CA LEU A 52 -0.61 -8.91 -3.69
C LEU A 52 -1.85 -9.73 -4.04
N GLY A 53 -1.77 -10.54 -5.10
CA GLY A 53 -2.93 -11.26 -5.57
C GLY A 53 -3.98 -10.30 -6.15
N LYS A 54 -5.26 -10.63 -5.96
CA LYS A 54 -6.34 -9.84 -6.54
C LYS A 54 -7.39 -9.43 -5.50
N ASN A 55 -7.05 -9.48 -4.24
CA ASN A 55 -8.00 -9.18 -3.17
C ASN A 55 -7.55 -7.95 -2.40
N TYR A 56 -7.59 -6.78 -3.07
CA TYR A 56 -7.17 -5.54 -2.45
C TYR A 56 -7.96 -4.36 -3.01
N LEU A 57 -7.83 -3.23 -2.34
CA LEU A 57 -8.38 -1.96 -2.77
C LEU A 57 -7.23 -1.13 -3.33
N GLU A 58 -7.34 -0.71 -4.58
CA GLU A 58 -6.34 0.14 -5.20
C GLU A 58 -6.81 1.58 -5.20
N ILE A 59 -5.95 2.47 -4.74
CA ILE A 59 -6.23 3.90 -4.72
C ILE A 59 -5.15 4.62 -5.51
N GLU A 60 -5.56 5.30 -6.56
CA GLU A 60 -4.65 6.09 -7.38
C GLU A 60 -4.89 7.57 -7.13
N ILE A 61 -3.84 8.30 -6.81
CA ILE A 61 -3.93 9.73 -6.51
C ILE A 61 -3.08 10.48 -7.52
N LYS A 62 -3.72 11.41 -8.23
CA LYS A 62 -3.06 12.24 -9.23
C LYS A 62 -3.26 13.71 -8.94
N THR A 63 -2.35 14.55 -9.43
CA THR A 63 -2.58 15.99 -9.38
C THR A 63 -3.72 16.34 -10.33
N ALA A 64 -4.56 17.27 -9.92
CA ALA A 64 -5.68 17.74 -10.73
C ALA A 64 -5.53 19.26 -10.91
N ILE A 65 -4.49 19.65 -11.64
CA ILE A 65 -4.07 21.05 -11.76
C ILE A 65 -5.14 21.97 -12.33
N ASN A 66 -6.04 21.41 -13.13
CA ASN A 66 -7.15 22.18 -13.69
C ASN A 66 -8.14 22.66 -12.63
N PHE A 67 -8.10 22.07 -11.45
CA PHE A 67 -8.98 22.43 -10.33
C PHE A 67 -8.24 23.17 -9.21
N GLY A 68 -6.96 23.50 -9.41
CA GLY A 68 -6.15 24.20 -8.43
C GLY A 68 -4.85 23.46 -8.10
N GLU A 69 -3.86 24.19 -7.57
CA GLU A 69 -2.54 23.61 -7.29
C GLU A 69 -2.57 22.51 -6.25
N GLU A 70 -3.50 22.58 -5.31
CA GLU A 70 -3.61 21.60 -4.24
C GLU A 70 -4.65 20.52 -4.51
N ALA A 71 -5.35 20.63 -5.65
CA ALA A 71 -6.37 19.65 -5.98
C ALA A 71 -5.76 18.30 -6.38
N ARG A 72 -6.43 17.23 -6.02
CA ARG A 72 -6.04 15.87 -6.37
C ARG A 72 -7.23 15.11 -6.92
N GLU A 73 -6.97 14.27 -7.89
CA GLU A 73 -7.96 13.33 -8.40
C GLU A 73 -7.69 11.99 -7.75
N VAL A 74 -8.73 11.36 -7.22
CA VAL A 74 -8.62 10.05 -6.56
C VAL A 74 -9.48 9.05 -7.31
N LEU A 75 -8.86 7.96 -7.73
CA LEU A 75 -9.55 6.86 -8.40
C LEU A 75 -9.44 5.63 -7.51
N ILE A 76 -10.58 5.03 -7.18
CA ILE A 76 -10.63 3.87 -6.32
C ILE A 76 -11.16 2.67 -7.10
N LYS A 77 -10.37 1.59 -7.12
CA LYS A 77 -10.76 0.33 -7.73
C LYS A 77 -10.86 -0.73 -6.64
N ASN A 78 -12.01 -1.33 -6.52
CA ASN A 78 -12.22 -2.38 -5.52
C ASN A 78 -12.04 -3.74 -6.18
N LEU A 79 -10.89 -4.37 -5.93
CA LEU A 79 -10.56 -5.69 -6.46
C LEU A 79 -10.79 -6.80 -5.43
N ARG A 80 -11.38 -6.46 -4.29
CA ARG A 80 -11.69 -7.46 -3.26
C ARG A 80 -12.88 -8.31 -3.69
N LYS A 81 -12.82 -9.56 -3.34
CA LYS A 81 -13.90 -10.51 -3.61
C LYS A 81 -14.86 -10.60 -2.44
#